data_0041df3a2a52de375a8531ba47ca3da9
#
_entry.id   0041df3a2a52de375a8531ba47ca3da9
#
_cell.length_a   1.000
_cell.length_b   1.000
_cell.length_c   1.000
_cell.angle_alpha   90.00
_cell.angle_beta   90.00
_cell.angle_gamma   90.00
#
_symmetry.space_group_name_H-M   'P 1'
#
loop_
_entity.id
_entity.type
_entity.pdbx_description
1 polymer ?
#
loop_
_entity_poly.entity_id
_entity_poly.type
_entity_poly.pdbx_seq_one_letter_code
_entity_poly.pdbx_strand_id
1 'polypeptide(L)'
;LGDVYKRQLYIGIEQAVAGKHIGDIGAAVQQHCETQGYGIVRELTGHGIGREMHEPPQIPNYGRRGNGVMLKAGMCIAIEPMVTLGDRQIWMLPDKWSIVTRDRKPAAHFEHTIAIRRGKAEILSTFEEIEHLEGQIY
;
A
#
# COMPACT_ATOMS: atom_id res chain seq x y z
N LEU A 1 -7.12 -3.42 -16.22
CA LEU A 1 -6.66 -4.13 -14.99
C LEU A 1 -5.83 -3.23 -14.07
N GLY A 2 -4.96 -2.36 -14.61
CA GLY A 2 -4.11 -1.46 -13.81
C GLY A 2 -4.90 -0.58 -12.83
N ASP A 3 -5.96 0.06 -13.27
CA ASP A 3 -6.74 0.98 -12.45
C ASP A 3 -7.46 0.30 -11.29
N VAL A 4 -7.91 -0.93 -11.48
CA VAL A 4 -8.56 -1.71 -10.41
C VAL A 4 -7.59 -2.01 -9.28
N TYR A 5 -6.33 -2.31 -9.60
CA TYR A 5 -5.30 -2.65 -8.62
C TYR A 5 -4.55 -1.44 -8.05
N LYS A 6 -4.68 -0.25 -8.64
CA LYS A 6 -4.16 1.00 -8.08
C LYS A 6 -5.12 1.62 -7.05
N ARG A 7 -6.41 1.36 -7.17
CA ARG A 7 -7.44 2.05 -6.37
C ARG A 7 -7.28 1.88 -4.87
N GLN A 8 -6.90 0.68 -4.40
CA GLN A 8 -6.67 0.43 -2.98
C GLN A 8 -5.52 1.30 -2.41
N LEU A 9 -4.49 1.60 -3.21
CA LEU A 9 -3.43 2.50 -2.81
C LEU A 9 -3.98 3.90 -2.52
N TYR A 10 -4.78 4.46 -3.42
CA TYR A 10 -5.39 5.79 -3.23
C TYR A 10 -6.39 5.82 -2.08
N ILE A 11 -7.16 4.75 -1.86
CA ILE A 11 -8.04 4.61 -0.68
C ILE A 11 -7.23 4.66 0.62
N GLY A 12 -6.07 4.02 0.66
CA GLY A 12 -5.14 4.13 1.78
C GLY A 12 -4.63 5.55 1.97
N ILE A 13 -4.21 6.20 0.89
CA ILE A 13 -3.69 7.59 0.90
C ILE A 13 -4.74 8.59 1.40
N GLU A 14 -6.00 8.42 1.06
CA GLU A 14 -7.10 9.27 1.57
C GLU A 14 -7.23 9.23 3.10
N GLN A 15 -6.80 8.14 3.75
CA GLN A 15 -6.78 8.02 5.19
C GLN A 15 -5.50 8.58 5.83
N ALA A 16 -4.48 8.86 5.04
CA ALA A 16 -3.15 9.24 5.51
C ALA A 16 -3.05 10.75 5.80
N VAL A 17 -3.84 11.23 6.74
CA VAL A 17 -3.87 12.63 7.14
C VAL A 17 -3.55 12.80 8.63
N ALA A 18 -3.00 13.96 8.99
CA ALA A 18 -2.64 14.25 10.37
C ALA A 18 -3.84 14.11 11.31
N GLY A 19 -3.64 13.42 12.44
CA GLY A 19 -4.66 13.14 13.45
C GLY A 19 -5.34 11.78 13.29
N LYS A 20 -5.23 11.14 12.12
CA LYS A 20 -5.61 9.72 11.96
C LYS A 20 -4.50 8.78 12.42
N HIS A 21 -4.75 7.49 12.39
CA HIS A 21 -3.82 6.46 12.83
C HIS A 21 -3.43 5.55 11.66
N ILE A 22 -2.31 4.87 11.79
CA ILE A 22 -1.85 3.88 10.80
C ILE A 22 -2.93 2.83 10.53
N GLY A 23 -3.66 2.40 11.56
CA GLY A 23 -4.75 1.46 11.43
C GLY A 23 -5.92 1.95 10.57
N ASP A 24 -6.10 3.26 10.40
CA ASP A 24 -7.12 3.81 9.50
C ASP A 24 -6.75 3.54 8.03
N ILE A 25 -5.47 3.66 7.69
CA ILE A 25 -4.94 3.32 6.37
C ILE A 25 -5.18 1.83 6.09
N GLY A 26 -4.68 0.96 6.96
CA GLY A 26 -4.77 -0.48 6.78
C GLY A 26 -6.21 -0.99 6.73
N ALA A 27 -7.08 -0.48 7.60
CA ALA A 27 -8.49 -0.87 7.61
C ALA A 27 -9.23 -0.48 6.32
N ALA A 28 -8.94 0.69 5.76
CA ALA A 28 -9.56 1.15 4.51
C ALA A 28 -9.11 0.30 3.32
N VAL A 29 -7.81 0.03 3.20
CA VAL A 29 -7.25 -0.85 2.16
C VAL A 29 -7.85 -2.25 2.26
N GLN A 30 -7.82 -2.84 3.46
CA GLN A 30 -8.35 -4.18 3.72
C GLN A 30 -9.82 -4.28 3.35
N GLN A 31 -10.64 -3.39 3.86
CA GLN A 31 -12.09 -3.38 3.58
C GLN A 31 -12.38 -3.32 2.09
N HIS A 32 -11.68 -2.44 1.36
CA HIS A 32 -11.87 -2.33 -0.08
C HIS A 32 -11.53 -3.63 -0.81
N CYS A 33 -10.36 -4.20 -0.54
CA CYS A 33 -9.89 -5.42 -1.21
C CYS A 33 -10.77 -6.63 -0.88
N GLU A 34 -11.10 -6.86 0.39
CA GLU A 34 -11.93 -7.99 0.81
C GLU A 34 -13.35 -7.90 0.23
N THR A 35 -13.92 -6.69 0.12
CA THR A 35 -15.23 -6.47 -0.53
C THR A 35 -15.20 -6.84 -2.01
N GLN A 36 -14.06 -6.70 -2.67
CA GLN A 36 -13.86 -7.09 -4.07
C GLN A 36 -13.43 -8.55 -4.24
N GLY A 37 -13.29 -9.30 -3.14
CA GLY A 37 -12.84 -10.69 -3.14
C GLY A 37 -11.33 -10.88 -3.33
N TYR A 38 -10.52 -9.82 -3.09
CA TYR A 38 -9.07 -9.87 -3.18
C TYR A 38 -8.43 -10.20 -1.84
N GLY A 39 -7.29 -10.89 -1.88
CA GLY A 39 -6.42 -11.10 -0.73
C GLY A 39 -5.48 -9.92 -0.52
N ILE A 40 -5.14 -9.66 0.75
CA ILE A 40 -4.11 -8.69 1.16
C ILE A 40 -2.94 -9.42 1.79
N VAL A 41 -1.75 -9.24 1.23
CA VAL A 41 -0.51 -9.75 1.83
C VAL A 41 -0.28 -9.06 3.17
N ARG A 42 0.04 -9.84 4.21
CA ARG A 42 0.22 -9.34 5.58
C ARG A 42 1.66 -9.34 6.06
N GLU A 43 2.49 -10.14 5.44
CA GLU A 43 3.91 -10.34 5.78
C GLU A 43 4.80 -9.19 5.33
N LEU A 44 4.32 -8.40 4.37
CA LEU A 44 5.00 -7.23 3.81
C LEU A 44 4.15 -5.99 4.06
N THR A 45 4.81 -4.90 4.43
CA THR A 45 4.15 -3.65 4.84
C THR A 45 4.84 -2.45 4.25
N GLY A 46 4.13 -1.35 4.13
CA GLY A 46 4.75 -0.05 3.96
C GLY A 46 5.55 0.36 5.20
N HIS A 47 6.20 1.50 5.14
CA HIS A 47 7.17 1.92 6.15
C HIS A 47 7.28 3.45 6.25
N GLY A 48 7.87 3.92 7.35
CA GLY A 48 8.35 5.29 7.47
C GLY A 48 9.53 5.55 6.54
N ILE A 49 9.71 6.79 6.17
CA ILE A 49 10.83 7.28 5.35
C ILE A 49 11.42 8.52 6.02
N GLY A 50 12.73 8.54 6.22
CA GLY A 50 13.43 9.65 6.82
C GLY A 50 14.88 9.73 6.39
N ARG A 51 15.81 9.57 7.31
CA ARG A 51 17.23 9.48 6.97
C ARG A 51 17.55 8.20 6.22
N GLU A 52 16.85 7.12 6.61
CA GLU A 52 16.93 5.84 5.92
C GLU A 52 15.70 5.67 5.02
N MET A 53 15.85 4.86 3.96
CA MET A 53 14.74 4.53 3.08
C MET A 53 13.62 3.79 3.82
N HIS A 54 13.99 2.92 4.76
CA HIS A 54 13.08 2.15 5.58
C HIS A 54 13.27 2.47 7.05
N GLU A 55 12.33 3.18 7.63
CA GLU A 55 12.30 3.53 9.06
C GLU A 55 10.96 3.14 9.69
N PRO A 56 10.90 3.00 11.01
CA PRO A 56 9.62 2.95 11.71
C PRO A 56 8.79 4.22 11.43
N PRO A 57 7.45 4.09 11.49
CA PRO A 57 6.68 2.90 11.82
C PRO A 57 6.42 2.01 10.60
N GLN A 58 6.06 0.75 10.85
CA GLN A 58 5.47 -0.08 9.80
C GLN A 58 4.07 0.43 9.44
N ILE A 59 3.72 0.33 8.15
CA ILE A 59 2.43 0.75 7.61
C ILE A 59 1.70 -0.47 7.02
N PRO A 60 1.04 -1.29 7.85
CA PRO A 60 0.33 -2.46 7.36
C PRO A 60 -0.85 -2.07 6.45
N ASN A 61 -1.11 -2.92 5.46
CA ASN A 61 -2.23 -2.77 4.53
C ASN A 61 -3.52 -3.45 5.06
N TYR A 62 -3.57 -3.71 6.35
CA TYR A 62 -4.68 -4.28 7.11
C TYR A 62 -4.68 -3.71 8.53
N GLY A 63 -5.76 -3.87 9.25
CA GLY A 63 -5.81 -3.44 10.65
C GLY A 63 -7.18 -2.96 11.10
N ARG A 64 -7.19 -2.19 12.17
CA ARG A 64 -8.41 -1.63 12.78
C ARG A 64 -8.31 -0.12 12.85
N ARG A 65 -9.42 0.55 12.54
CA ARG A 65 -9.53 2.01 12.65
C ARG A 65 -9.15 2.48 14.05
N GLY A 66 -8.41 3.59 14.11
CA GLY A 66 -7.97 4.22 15.34
C GLY A 66 -6.80 3.53 16.05
N ASN A 67 -6.29 2.40 15.53
CA ASN A 67 -5.17 1.69 16.11
C ASN A 67 -3.82 2.12 15.52
N GLY A 68 -2.78 1.89 16.31
CA GLY A 68 -1.39 2.14 15.92
C GLY A 68 -0.97 3.60 16.12
N VAL A 69 0.16 3.96 15.55
CA VAL A 69 0.76 5.29 15.70
C VAL A 69 -0.14 6.34 15.07
N MET A 70 -0.32 7.46 15.77
CA MET A 70 -1.01 8.62 15.24
C MET A 70 -0.14 9.31 14.19
N LEU A 71 -0.71 9.60 13.04
CA LEU A 71 -0.07 10.31 11.95
C LEU A 71 0.07 11.79 12.28
N LYS A 72 1.29 12.31 12.15
CA LYS A 72 1.61 13.72 12.41
C LYS A 72 2.02 14.39 11.10
N ALA A 73 1.61 15.64 10.92
CA ALA A 73 2.07 16.46 9.79
C ALA A 73 3.59 16.51 9.73
N GLY A 74 4.16 16.31 8.53
CA GLY A 74 5.59 16.24 8.29
C GLY A 74 6.18 14.83 8.26
N MET A 75 5.45 13.81 8.71
CA MET A 75 5.89 12.42 8.50
C MET A 75 5.89 12.09 7.00
N CYS A 76 6.92 11.35 6.55
CA CYS A 76 6.96 10.72 5.24
C CYS A 76 6.83 9.21 5.40
N ILE A 77 5.95 8.60 4.61
CA ILE A 77 5.70 7.16 4.64
C ILE A 77 5.52 6.60 3.24
N ALA A 78 5.85 5.32 3.06
CA ALA A 78 5.45 4.53 1.91
C ALA A 78 4.14 3.79 2.22
N ILE A 79 3.17 3.89 1.32
CA ILE A 79 1.97 3.05 1.31
C ILE A 79 2.08 2.17 0.09
N GLU A 80 2.09 0.85 0.30
CA GLU A 80 2.46 -0.13 -0.73
C GLU A 80 1.63 -1.41 -0.62
N PRO A 81 0.32 -1.36 -0.85
CA PRO A 81 -0.53 -2.54 -0.78
C PRO A 81 -0.14 -3.57 -1.83
N MET A 82 0.02 -4.81 -1.37
CA MET A 82 0.21 -5.99 -2.19
C MET A 82 -1.07 -6.80 -2.18
N VAL A 83 -1.71 -6.89 -3.34
CA VAL A 83 -3.04 -7.45 -3.53
C VAL A 83 -2.95 -8.72 -4.36
N THR A 84 -3.63 -9.77 -3.95
CA THR A 84 -3.67 -11.04 -4.65
C THR A 84 -5.07 -11.31 -5.20
N LEU A 85 -5.14 -11.89 -6.40
CA LEU A 85 -6.42 -12.27 -7.01
C LEU A 85 -7.06 -13.49 -6.31
N GLY A 86 -6.30 -14.21 -5.48
CA GLY A 86 -6.73 -15.38 -4.77
C GLY A 86 -6.41 -15.33 -3.28
N ASP A 87 -5.77 -16.40 -2.78
CA ASP A 87 -5.33 -16.46 -1.40
C ASP A 87 -4.25 -15.39 -1.11
N ARG A 88 -4.31 -14.78 0.07
CA ARG A 88 -3.34 -13.78 0.52
C ARG A 88 -1.96 -14.35 0.85
N GLN A 89 -1.82 -15.66 0.91
CA GLN A 89 -0.58 -16.31 1.32
C GLN A 89 0.50 -16.21 0.24
N ILE A 90 1.71 -15.96 0.68
CA ILE A 90 2.91 -15.84 -0.16
C ILE A 90 3.98 -16.84 0.24
N TRP A 91 4.88 -17.12 -0.69
CA TRP A 91 6.08 -17.92 -0.47
C TRP A 91 7.30 -17.18 -0.94
N MET A 92 8.36 -17.23 -0.14
CA MET A 92 9.68 -16.80 -0.55
C MET A 92 10.38 -17.96 -1.24
N LEU A 93 10.92 -17.73 -2.43
CA LEU A 93 11.64 -18.74 -3.20
C LEU A 93 13.05 -19.00 -2.60
N PRO A 94 13.73 -20.10 -3.01
CA PRO A 94 15.06 -20.45 -2.51
C PRO A 94 16.14 -19.40 -2.73
N ASP A 95 15.96 -18.48 -3.70
CA ASP A 95 16.85 -17.35 -3.94
C ASP A 95 16.81 -16.30 -2.82
N LYS A 96 15.90 -16.43 -1.84
CA LYS A 96 15.70 -15.54 -0.69
C LYS A 96 15.34 -14.10 -1.07
N TRP A 97 14.88 -13.90 -2.30
CA TRP A 97 14.52 -12.60 -2.85
C TRP A 97 13.13 -12.62 -3.50
N SER A 98 12.87 -13.57 -4.37
CA SER A 98 11.61 -13.66 -5.11
C SER A 98 10.47 -14.12 -4.21
N ILE A 99 9.37 -13.37 -4.25
CA ILE A 99 8.15 -13.67 -3.51
C ILE A 99 7.03 -13.94 -4.52
N VAL A 100 6.33 -15.04 -4.33
CA VAL A 100 5.25 -15.49 -5.21
C VAL A 100 3.99 -15.81 -4.39
N THR A 101 2.83 -15.69 -5.02
CA THR A 101 1.58 -16.14 -4.42
C THR A 101 1.59 -17.68 -4.26
N ARG A 102 1.10 -18.16 -3.14
CA ARG A 102 1.05 -19.60 -2.85
C ARG A 102 0.17 -20.37 -3.85
N ASP A 103 -0.93 -19.78 -4.26
CA ASP A 103 -1.89 -20.36 -5.21
C ASP A 103 -1.54 -20.09 -6.68
N ARG A 104 -0.42 -19.41 -6.95
CA ARG A 104 0.08 -19.03 -8.28
C ARG A 104 -0.86 -18.12 -9.08
N LYS A 105 -1.84 -17.52 -8.43
CA LYS A 105 -2.69 -16.51 -9.07
C LYS A 105 -1.97 -15.16 -9.15
N PRO A 106 -2.39 -14.28 -10.06
CA PRO A 106 -1.80 -12.95 -10.18
C PRO A 106 -1.84 -12.15 -8.88
N ALA A 107 -0.84 -11.31 -8.70
CA ALA A 107 -0.77 -10.30 -7.65
C ALA A 107 -0.32 -8.97 -8.26
N ALA A 108 -0.65 -7.89 -7.59
CA ALA A 108 -0.22 -6.55 -7.96
C ALA A 108 0.30 -5.80 -6.74
N HIS A 109 1.33 -5.00 -6.96
CA HIS A 109 1.97 -4.15 -5.97
C HIS A 109 2.10 -2.75 -6.56
N PHE A 110 1.50 -1.77 -5.91
CA PHE A 110 1.63 -0.35 -6.25
C PHE A 110 2.01 0.42 -5.00
N GLU A 111 2.92 1.37 -5.15
CA GLU A 111 3.47 2.13 -4.05
C GLU A 111 3.48 3.63 -4.35
N HIS A 112 3.17 4.43 -3.34
CA HIS A 112 3.47 5.85 -3.33
C HIS A 112 4.19 6.25 -2.04
N THR A 113 5.19 7.10 -2.22
CA THR A 113 5.77 7.89 -1.13
C THR A 113 4.89 9.11 -0.92
N ILE A 114 4.47 9.34 0.33
CA ILE A 114 3.60 10.46 0.68
C ILE A 114 4.13 11.24 1.88
N ALA A 115 3.83 12.52 1.92
CA ALA A 115 3.98 13.34 3.11
C ALA A 115 2.62 13.54 3.80
N ILE A 116 2.59 13.27 5.10
CA ILE A 116 1.40 13.52 5.92
C ILE A 116 1.20 15.03 6.07
N ARG A 117 0.00 15.49 5.73
CA ARG A 117 -0.43 16.87 5.87
C ARG A 117 -1.75 16.97 6.63
N ARG A 118 -2.14 18.17 7.01
CA ARG A 118 -3.49 18.44 7.53
C ARG A 118 -4.49 18.38 6.37
N GLY A 119 -5.57 17.63 6.55
CA GLY A 119 -6.68 17.53 5.60
C GLY A 119 -6.45 16.53 4.46
N LYS A 120 -5.34 16.62 3.75
CA LYS A 120 -5.02 15.72 2.60
C LYS A 120 -3.53 15.42 2.55
N ALA A 121 -3.17 14.15 2.29
CA ALA A 121 -1.78 13.75 2.05
C ALA A 121 -1.23 14.37 0.75
N GLU A 122 0.07 14.63 0.74
CA GLU A 122 0.81 15.05 -0.44
C GLU A 122 1.54 13.85 -1.03
N ILE A 123 1.25 13.52 -2.29
CA ILE A 123 1.92 12.43 -3.01
C ILE A 123 3.24 12.97 -3.58
N LEU A 124 4.36 12.30 -3.27
CA LEU A 124 5.70 12.71 -3.65
C LEU A 124 6.32 11.90 -4.80
N SER A 125 5.67 10.84 -5.23
CA SER A 125 6.07 9.98 -6.36
C SER A 125 5.01 10.02 -7.47
N THR A 126 5.36 9.60 -8.69
CA THR A 126 4.44 9.64 -9.83
C THR A 126 4.45 8.32 -10.61
N PHE A 127 3.33 8.01 -11.25
CA PHE A 127 3.20 6.94 -12.25
C PHE A 127 3.08 7.48 -13.68
N GLU A 128 3.24 8.79 -13.90
CA GLU A 128 2.99 9.44 -15.20
C GLU A 128 3.74 8.77 -16.36
N GLU A 129 5.00 8.42 -16.18
CA GLU A 129 5.79 7.76 -17.20
C GLU A 129 5.26 6.37 -17.56
N ILE A 130 4.81 5.61 -16.55
CA ILE A 130 4.23 4.27 -16.73
C ILE A 130 2.88 4.37 -17.42
N GLU A 131 2.03 5.29 -17.01
CA GLU A 131 0.71 5.52 -17.58
C GLU A 131 0.78 5.99 -19.03
N HIS A 132 1.81 6.79 -19.37
CA HIS A 132 2.06 7.19 -20.74
C HIS A 132 2.44 6.01 -21.63
N LEU A 133 3.25 5.07 -21.14
CA LEU A 133 3.62 3.85 -21.85
C LEU A 133 2.43 2.89 -22.02
N GLU A 134 1.61 2.71 -20.98
CA GLU A 134 0.39 1.89 -21.05
C GLU A 134 -0.58 2.42 -22.12
N GLY A 135 -0.74 3.73 -22.24
CA GLY A 135 -1.57 4.37 -23.26
C GLY A 135 -1.07 4.22 -24.72
N GLN A 136 0.18 3.77 -24.92
CA GLN A 136 0.76 3.50 -26.24
C GLN A 136 0.66 2.02 -26.66
N ILE A 137 0.32 1.12 -25.72
CA ILE A 137 0.27 -0.33 -25.95
C ILE A 137 -1.14 -0.81 -26.35
N TYR A 138 -2.13 0.02 -26.19
CA TYR A 138 -3.53 -0.24 -26.53
C TYR A 138 -3.99 0.86 -27.53
#